data_c086bb74dd748a040530b3522c25038a
#
_entry.id   c086bb74dd748a040530b3522c25038a
#
_cell.length_a   1.000
_cell.length_b   1.000
_cell.length_c   1.000
_cell.angle_alpha   90.00
_cell.angle_beta   90.00
_cell.angle_gamma   90.00
#
_symmetry.space_group_name_H-M   'P 1'
#
loop_
_entity.id
_entity.type
_entity.pdbx_description
1 polymer ?
#
loop_
_entity_poly.entity_id
_entity_poly.type
_entity_poly.pdbx_seq_one_letter_code
_entity_poly.pdbx_strand_id
1 'polypeptide(L)'
;MSTNPVHSASQGNAKDAAVHDRSPGPPENLRRRARILRVVNVPMRLVLRLPFRTPLNAKLMLLSFTGRKTGRSYLQPVSYVRDGDTLLTPAGGKWKLNLTEGVPIRVWLRGRKTWARPEFVRDADEVDRLLRIMMTGNPRVTSFVPFIDPDGHIDRTKLEKALTYGFAIIRWRLDEGAAR
;
A
#
# COMPACT_ATOMS: atom_id res chain seq x y z
N MET A 1 -64.38 49.17 24.41
CA MET A 1 -65.00 48.03 25.12
C MET A 1 -64.24 46.81 24.70
N SER A 2 -63.30 46.41 25.55
CA SER A 2 -63.36 45.16 26.33
C SER A 2 -63.15 43.97 25.43
N THR A 3 -62.27 43.07 25.63
CA THR A 3 -61.41 42.60 26.74
C THR A 3 -60.49 41.54 26.18
N ASN A 4 -59.25 41.50 26.66
CA ASN A 4 -58.37 40.33 26.60
C ASN A 4 -58.90 39.24 27.56
N PRO A 5 -58.63 37.98 27.42
CA PRO A 5 -57.48 37.41 28.11
C PRO A 5 -56.76 36.23 27.34
N VAL A 6 -55.45 36.21 27.42
CA VAL A 6 -54.57 35.33 28.19
C VAL A 6 -54.91 33.80 28.22
N HIS A 7 -54.10 33.01 27.69
CA HIS A 7 -53.52 31.76 28.26
C HIS A 7 -52.84 31.00 27.15
N SER A 8 -51.79 30.35 27.27
CA SER A 8 -50.94 29.78 28.32
C SER A 8 -49.78 29.11 27.63
N ALA A 9 -48.64 29.24 28.19
CA ALA A 9 -47.42 28.55 27.80
C ALA A 9 -47.61 27.04 27.78
N SER A 10 -47.09 26.40 26.74
CA SER A 10 -46.60 25.01 26.84
C SER A 10 -45.20 24.98 26.31
N GLN A 11 -44.25 24.92 27.23
CA GLN A 11 -42.86 24.55 27.01
C GLN A 11 -42.84 23.08 26.61
N GLY A 12 -42.77 22.83 25.30
CA GLY A 12 -42.47 21.49 24.75
C GLY A 12 -40.98 21.33 24.66
N ASN A 13 -40.49 20.48 25.49
CA ASN A 13 -39.18 19.94 25.74
C ASN A 13 -38.40 19.59 24.44
N ALA A 14 -37.45 20.44 24.06
CA ALA A 14 -36.48 20.18 22.98
C ALA A 14 -35.30 19.37 23.54
N LYS A 15 -35.56 18.17 23.96
CA LYS A 15 -34.55 17.12 24.25
C LYS A 15 -35.09 15.87 23.60
N ASP A 16 -34.55 15.53 22.43
CA ASP A 16 -34.44 14.19 21.87
C ASP A 16 -34.34 14.27 20.34
N ALA A 17 -33.21 14.69 19.84
CA ALA A 17 -32.78 14.38 18.47
C ALA A 17 -31.24 14.47 18.34
N ALA A 18 -30.54 13.83 19.26
CA ALA A 18 -29.17 13.42 18.94
C ALA A 18 -29.26 12.13 18.14
N VAL A 19 -29.52 12.26 16.85
CA VAL A 19 -29.33 11.16 15.90
C VAL A 19 -27.84 10.84 15.90
N HIS A 20 -27.48 9.78 16.62
CA HIS A 20 -26.17 9.14 16.52
C HIS A 20 -26.02 8.63 15.09
N ASP A 21 -25.36 9.42 14.26
CA ASP A 21 -24.79 8.94 13.00
C ASP A 21 -23.69 7.89 13.33
N ARG A 22 -24.13 6.67 13.54
CA ARG A 22 -23.26 5.49 13.60
C ARG A 22 -23.04 5.03 12.18
N SER A 23 -22.12 5.70 11.48
CA SER A 23 -21.55 5.14 10.26
C SER A 23 -21.08 3.71 10.56
N PRO A 24 -21.57 2.70 9.83
CA PRO A 24 -21.17 1.31 10.08
C PRO A 24 -19.66 1.19 9.86
N GLY A 25 -18.96 0.83 10.92
CA GLY A 25 -17.52 0.61 10.86
C GLY A 25 -17.18 -0.49 9.83
N PRO A 26 -15.97 -0.52 9.31
CA PRO A 26 -15.58 -1.47 8.28
C PRO A 26 -15.92 -2.91 8.71
N PRO A 27 -16.43 -3.75 7.78
CA PRO A 27 -16.92 -5.09 8.07
C PRO A 27 -15.85 -5.94 8.77
N GLU A 28 -16.29 -6.80 9.66
CA GLU A 28 -15.46 -7.55 10.60
C GLU A 28 -14.39 -8.42 9.91
N ASN A 29 -14.68 -8.91 8.71
CA ASN A 29 -13.73 -9.63 7.85
C ASN A 29 -12.53 -8.77 7.43
N LEU A 30 -12.71 -7.47 7.20
CA LEU A 30 -11.62 -6.53 6.90
C LEU A 30 -10.79 -6.23 8.15
N ARG A 31 -11.42 -6.15 9.33
CA ARG A 31 -10.70 -5.97 10.61
C ARG A 31 -9.88 -7.22 10.97
N ARG A 32 -10.41 -8.42 10.73
CA ARG A 32 -9.68 -9.68 10.89
C ARG A 32 -8.50 -9.78 9.94
N ARG A 33 -8.69 -9.49 8.66
CA ARG A 33 -7.60 -9.47 7.67
C ARG A 33 -6.51 -8.46 8.02
N ALA A 34 -6.89 -7.26 8.47
CA ALA A 34 -5.92 -6.25 8.91
C ALA A 34 -5.15 -6.67 10.17
N ARG A 35 -5.79 -7.40 11.09
CA ARG A 35 -5.15 -7.91 12.31
C ARG A 35 -4.21 -9.07 12.02
N ILE A 36 -4.61 -10.00 11.15
CA ILE A 36 -3.77 -11.11 10.68
C ILE A 36 -2.54 -10.58 9.94
N LEU A 37 -2.69 -9.58 9.07
CA LEU A 37 -1.57 -8.94 8.37
C LEU A 37 -0.58 -8.25 9.33
N ARG A 38 -1.05 -7.69 10.46
CA ARG A 38 -0.15 -7.13 11.49
C ARG A 38 0.65 -8.20 12.22
N VAL A 39 0.01 -9.31 12.58
CA VAL A 39 0.65 -10.40 13.32
C VAL A 39 1.65 -11.15 12.45
N VAL A 40 1.35 -11.34 11.17
CA VAL A 40 2.26 -11.98 10.19
C VAL A 40 3.44 -11.08 9.82
N ASN A 41 3.28 -9.75 9.89
CA ASN A 41 4.36 -8.81 9.55
C ASN A 41 5.55 -8.82 10.52
N VAL A 42 5.37 -9.18 11.79
CA VAL A 42 6.48 -9.20 12.76
C VAL A 42 7.45 -10.36 12.48
N PRO A 43 7.01 -11.63 12.41
CA PRO A 43 7.91 -12.74 12.05
C PRO A 43 8.44 -12.59 10.62
N MET A 44 7.65 -12.10 9.66
CA MET A 44 8.08 -11.85 8.30
C MET A 44 9.26 -10.85 8.23
N ARG A 45 9.21 -9.76 9.02
CA ARG A 45 10.30 -8.79 9.11
C ARG A 45 11.58 -9.39 9.65
N LEU A 46 11.47 -10.32 10.61
CA LEU A 46 12.61 -11.02 11.17
C LEU A 46 13.23 -11.97 10.13
N VAL A 47 12.41 -12.79 9.47
CA VAL A 47 12.84 -13.75 8.44
C VAL A 47 13.53 -13.03 7.27
N LEU A 48 13.00 -11.89 6.82
CA LEU A 48 13.59 -11.13 5.71
C LEU A 48 14.93 -10.43 6.07
N ARG A 49 15.24 -10.31 7.36
CA ARG A 49 16.54 -9.81 7.85
C ARG A 49 17.61 -10.88 7.99
N LEU A 50 17.20 -12.15 8.04
CA LEU A 50 18.14 -13.24 8.19
C LEU A 50 19.03 -13.36 6.93
N PRO A 51 20.33 -13.62 7.09
CA PRO A 51 21.26 -13.71 5.97
C PRO A 51 21.08 -14.98 5.12
N PHE A 52 20.11 -15.82 5.45
CA PHE A 52 19.84 -17.05 4.74
C PHE A 52 18.98 -16.81 3.50
N ARG A 53 19.30 -17.50 2.41
CA ARG A 53 18.50 -17.50 1.19
C ARG A 53 17.28 -18.40 1.40
N THR A 54 16.18 -17.81 1.78
CA THR A 54 14.89 -18.53 1.86
C THR A 54 14.09 -18.31 0.56
N PRO A 55 13.18 -19.22 0.19
CA PRO A 55 12.28 -19.00 -0.94
C PRO A 55 11.47 -17.70 -0.83
N LEU A 56 11.22 -17.24 0.41
CA LEU A 56 10.56 -15.97 0.70
C LEU A 56 11.43 -14.77 0.32
N ASN A 57 12.71 -14.78 0.66
CA ASN A 57 13.66 -13.71 0.36
C ASN A 57 13.95 -13.59 -1.14
N ALA A 58 13.66 -14.64 -1.92
CA ALA A 58 13.79 -14.60 -3.36
C ALA A 58 12.74 -13.73 -4.04
N LYS A 59 11.57 -13.52 -3.39
CA LYS A 59 10.40 -12.80 -3.94
C LYS A 59 9.96 -11.59 -3.13
N LEU A 60 10.52 -11.39 -1.92
CA LEU A 60 10.20 -10.29 -1.02
C LEU A 60 11.46 -9.55 -0.61
N MET A 61 11.38 -8.23 -0.60
CA MET A 61 12.37 -7.36 0.04
C MET A 61 11.73 -6.55 1.16
N LEU A 62 12.56 -6.06 2.09
CA LEU A 62 12.09 -5.24 3.20
C LEU A 62 12.58 -3.82 3.02
N LEU A 63 11.65 -2.88 2.90
CA LEU A 63 11.92 -1.44 2.82
C LEU A 63 12.00 -0.84 4.21
N SER A 64 12.97 0.05 4.45
CA SER A 64 13.05 0.85 5.67
C SER A 64 12.92 2.32 5.30
N PHE A 65 11.90 2.99 5.82
CA PHE A 65 11.66 4.40 5.60
C PHE A 65 11.07 5.08 6.84
N THR A 66 11.17 6.40 6.88
CA THR A 66 10.56 7.23 7.94
C THR A 66 9.19 7.70 7.49
N GLY A 67 8.20 7.56 8.36
CA GLY A 67 6.84 8.03 8.10
C GLY A 67 6.77 9.56 8.10
N ARG A 68 6.40 10.16 6.99
CA ARG A 68 6.37 11.62 6.79
C ARG A 68 5.49 12.39 7.79
N LYS A 69 4.43 11.74 8.30
CA LYS A 69 3.51 12.35 9.28
C LYS A 69 3.90 12.08 10.73
N THR A 70 4.58 10.98 10.99
CA THR A 70 4.82 10.50 12.36
C THR A 70 6.28 10.56 12.79
N GLY A 71 7.22 10.76 11.86
CA GLY A 71 8.66 10.68 12.12
C GLY A 71 9.16 9.28 12.52
N ARG A 72 8.28 8.29 12.62
CA ARG A 72 8.62 6.92 13.05
C ARG A 72 9.22 6.12 11.90
N SER A 73 10.18 5.25 12.24
CA SER A 73 10.72 4.29 11.27
C SER A 73 9.76 3.14 11.02
N TYR A 74 9.56 2.81 9.77
CA TYR A 74 8.73 1.71 9.31
C TYR A 74 9.56 0.69 8.54
N LEU A 75 9.14 -0.58 8.68
CA LEU A 75 9.68 -1.69 7.92
C LEU A 75 8.52 -2.32 7.15
N GLN A 76 8.58 -2.25 5.81
CA GLN A 76 7.52 -2.70 4.93
C GLN A 76 8.03 -3.82 4.02
N PRO A 77 7.53 -5.05 4.17
CA PRO A 77 7.79 -6.10 3.20
C PRO A 77 7.01 -5.81 1.91
N VAL A 78 7.69 -5.93 0.78
CA VAL A 78 7.11 -5.76 -0.55
C VAL A 78 7.58 -6.88 -1.47
N SER A 79 6.70 -7.31 -2.37
CA SER A 79 7.07 -8.22 -3.43
C SER A 79 7.89 -7.48 -4.48
N TYR A 80 8.89 -8.16 -5.04
CA TYR A 80 9.67 -7.62 -6.14
C TYR A 80 9.92 -8.66 -7.22
N VAL A 81 10.16 -8.18 -8.42
CA VAL A 81 10.70 -8.94 -9.55
C VAL A 81 11.96 -8.24 -10.03
N ARG A 82 12.98 -9.00 -10.40
CA ARG A 82 14.19 -8.45 -10.99
C ARG A 82 14.01 -8.26 -12.49
N ASP A 83 14.41 -7.08 -12.96
CA ASP A 83 14.46 -6.73 -14.37
C ASP A 83 15.84 -6.11 -14.66
N GLY A 84 16.74 -6.92 -15.22
CA GLY A 84 18.17 -6.57 -15.36
C GLY A 84 18.79 -6.17 -14.02
N ASP A 85 19.33 -4.96 -13.95
CA ASP A 85 19.97 -4.40 -12.75
C ASP A 85 19.00 -3.72 -11.79
N THR A 86 17.71 -3.69 -12.13
CA THR A 86 16.67 -3.05 -11.33
C THR A 86 15.72 -4.06 -10.70
N LEU A 87 14.97 -3.59 -9.70
CA LEU A 87 13.89 -4.35 -9.09
C LEU A 87 12.58 -3.62 -9.32
N LEU A 88 11.52 -4.35 -9.61
CA LEU A 88 10.18 -3.82 -9.86
C LEU A 88 9.25 -4.18 -8.70
N THR A 89 8.45 -3.22 -8.24
CA THR A 89 7.46 -3.42 -7.17
C THR A 89 6.16 -2.70 -7.52
N PRO A 90 4.99 -3.37 -7.43
CA PRO A 90 3.72 -2.69 -7.61
C PRO A 90 3.41 -1.86 -6.37
N ALA A 91 3.08 -0.59 -6.54
CA ALA A 91 2.90 0.37 -5.47
C ALA A 91 1.45 0.86 -5.35
N GLY A 92 0.52 -0.04 -5.02
CA GLY A 92 -0.88 0.29 -4.76
C GLY A 92 -1.16 0.86 -3.36
N GLY A 93 -0.26 0.63 -2.38
CA GLY A 93 -0.46 1.00 -0.98
C GLY A 93 -0.04 2.43 -0.61
N LYS A 94 -0.50 2.89 0.55
CA LYS A 94 -0.16 4.24 1.09
C LYS A 94 1.31 4.37 1.56
N TRP A 95 2.03 3.28 1.73
CA TRP A 95 3.43 3.28 2.18
C TRP A 95 4.36 4.05 1.23
N LYS A 96 4.07 4.01 -0.08
CA LYS A 96 4.82 4.74 -1.10
C LYS A 96 4.82 6.26 -0.91
N LEU A 97 3.80 6.81 -0.24
CA LEU A 97 3.70 8.24 0.06
C LEU A 97 4.80 8.73 1.03
N ASN A 98 5.55 7.83 1.64
CA ASN A 98 6.70 8.15 2.49
C ASN A 98 8.03 8.08 1.73
N LEU A 99 7.99 7.81 0.43
CA LEU A 99 9.16 7.78 -0.43
C LEU A 99 9.22 9.07 -1.25
N THR A 100 10.43 9.53 -1.49
CA THR A 100 10.73 10.60 -2.43
C THR A 100 11.51 10.02 -3.59
N GLU A 101 11.11 10.35 -4.81
CA GLU A 101 11.76 9.87 -6.03
C GLU A 101 13.24 10.22 -6.04
N GLY A 102 14.09 9.28 -6.42
CA GLY A 102 15.54 9.45 -6.44
C GLY A 102 16.25 9.46 -5.07
N VAL A 103 15.52 9.66 -3.96
CA VAL A 103 16.10 9.66 -2.62
C VAL A 103 16.34 8.23 -2.15
N PRO A 104 17.59 7.85 -1.82
CA PRO A 104 17.90 6.48 -1.44
C PRO A 104 17.27 6.11 -0.10
N ILE A 105 16.72 4.91 -0.04
CA ILE A 105 16.27 4.29 1.19
C ILE A 105 17.02 3.00 1.46
N ARG A 106 17.06 2.58 2.71
CA ARG A 106 17.65 1.31 3.09
C ARG A 106 16.69 0.16 2.80
N VAL A 107 17.20 -0.87 2.15
CA VAL A 107 16.44 -2.09 1.85
C VAL A 107 17.20 -3.32 2.32
N TRP A 108 16.48 -4.39 2.65
CA TRP A 108 17.06 -5.73 2.83
C TRP A 108 16.62 -6.56 1.64
N LEU A 109 17.61 -6.95 0.85
CA LEU A 109 17.45 -7.81 -0.31
C LEU A 109 18.19 -9.12 -0.05
N ARG A 110 17.47 -10.22 -0.04
CA ARG A 110 18.05 -11.57 0.24
C ARG A 110 18.89 -11.61 1.52
N GLY A 111 18.43 -10.94 2.58
CA GLY A 111 19.11 -10.86 3.87
C GLY A 111 20.27 -9.86 3.95
N ARG A 112 20.64 -9.21 2.87
CA ARG A 112 21.70 -8.19 2.84
C ARG A 112 21.10 -6.79 2.85
N LYS A 113 21.70 -5.89 3.63
CA LYS A 113 21.36 -4.46 3.62
C LYS A 113 22.00 -3.78 2.43
N THR A 114 21.21 -2.98 1.73
CA THR A 114 21.72 -2.12 0.66
C THR A 114 20.91 -0.83 0.61
N TRP A 115 21.32 0.10 -0.25
CA TRP A 115 20.56 1.29 -0.58
C TRP A 115 19.90 1.12 -1.95
N ALA A 116 18.69 1.66 -2.08
CA ALA A 116 17.96 1.61 -3.34
C ALA A 116 17.24 2.94 -3.56
N ARG A 117 17.27 3.44 -4.79
CA ARG A 117 16.61 4.68 -5.21
C ARG A 117 15.31 4.34 -5.93
N PRO A 118 14.16 4.85 -5.45
CA PRO A 118 12.89 4.64 -6.12
C PRO A 118 12.74 5.58 -7.32
N GLU A 119 12.28 5.04 -8.42
CA GLU A 119 11.78 5.74 -9.61
C GLU A 119 10.32 5.33 -9.80
N PHE A 120 9.40 6.29 -9.86
CA PHE A 120 7.97 6.00 -10.00
C PHE A 120 7.54 6.02 -11.45
N VAL A 121 7.25 4.87 -12.00
CA VAL A 121 6.71 4.72 -13.35
C VAL A 121 5.20 4.85 -13.31
N ARG A 122 4.65 5.82 -14.04
CA ARG A 122 3.22 6.16 -14.09
C ARG A 122 2.65 6.22 -15.50
N ASP A 123 3.51 6.13 -16.51
CA ASP A 123 3.07 6.00 -17.89
C ASP A 123 2.34 4.68 -18.08
N ALA A 124 1.17 4.72 -18.73
CA ALA A 124 0.29 3.57 -18.78
C ALA A 124 0.83 2.42 -19.65
N ASP A 125 1.53 2.74 -20.74
CA ASP A 125 2.11 1.75 -21.64
C ASP A 125 3.33 1.10 -20.99
N GLU A 126 4.17 1.91 -20.35
CA GLU A 126 5.32 1.39 -19.63
C GLU A 126 4.90 0.56 -18.41
N VAL A 127 3.85 0.97 -17.68
CA VAL A 127 3.31 0.18 -16.55
C VAL A 127 2.75 -1.15 -17.05
N ASP A 128 2.01 -1.20 -18.17
CA ASP A 128 1.53 -2.44 -18.77
C ASP A 128 2.71 -3.37 -19.10
N ARG A 129 3.73 -2.84 -19.80
CA ARG A 129 4.93 -3.59 -20.14
C ARG A 129 5.64 -4.17 -18.90
N LEU A 130 5.83 -3.36 -17.87
CA LEU A 130 6.49 -3.78 -16.63
C LEU A 130 5.65 -4.82 -15.87
N LEU A 131 4.32 -4.69 -15.87
CA LEU A 131 3.44 -5.68 -15.26
C LEU A 131 3.56 -7.05 -15.93
N ARG A 132 3.69 -7.10 -17.26
CA ARG A 132 3.92 -8.37 -17.98
C ARG A 132 5.24 -9.02 -17.56
N ILE A 133 6.32 -8.25 -17.45
CA ILE A 133 7.60 -8.73 -16.92
C ILE A 133 7.41 -9.26 -15.49
N MET A 134 6.67 -8.52 -14.66
CA MET A 134 6.44 -8.91 -13.27
C MET A 134 5.61 -10.20 -13.15
N MET A 135 4.60 -10.40 -13.99
CA MET A 135 3.80 -11.62 -14.03
C MET A 135 4.64 -12.84 -14.42
N THR A 136 5.53 -12.68 -15.40
CA THR A 136 6.47 -13.75 -15.79
C THR A 136 7.41 -14.13 -14.65
N GLY A 137 7.97 -13.15 -13.95
CA GLY A 137 8.90 -13.38 -12.83
C GLY A 137 8.23 -13.83 -11.53
N ASN A 138 6.98 -13.43 -11.32
CA ASN A 138 6.19 -13.78 -10.13
C ASN A 138 4.67 -13.74 -10.43
N PRO A 139 4.07 -14.85 -10.82
CA PRO A 139 2.63 -14.92 -11.14
C PRO A 139 1.71 -14.42 -10.01
N ARG A 140 2.17 -14.46 -8.74
CA ARG A 140 1.39 -13.94 -7.60
C ARG A 140 1.17 -12.43 -7.63
N VAL A 141 1.84 -11.70 -8.53
CA VAL A 141 1.58 -10.26 -8.74
C VAL A 141 0.11 -10.01 -9.09
N THR A 142 -0.53 -10.90 -9.86
CA THR A 142 -1.96 -10.81 -10.22
C THR A 142 -2.86 -10.68 -8.99
N SER A 143 -2.53 -11.36 -7.89
CA SER A 143 -3.31 -11.33 -6.65
C SER A 143 -3.24 -9.99 -5.88
N PHE A 144 -2.29 -9.13 -6.22
CA PHE A 144 -2.07 -7.83 -5.55
C PHE A 144 -2.46 -6.63 -6.41
N VAL A 145 -2.76 -6.87 -7.70
CA VAL A 145 -3.06 -5.83 -8.68
C VAL A 145 -4.50 -6.05 -9.18
N PRO A 146 -5.46 -5.23 -8.74
CA PRO A 146 -6.89 -5.52 -8.90
C PRO A 146 -7.44 -5.37 -10.34
N PHE A 147 -6.62 -4.92 -11.27
CA PHE A 147 -6.94 -4.78 -12.68
C PHE A 147 -6.24 -5.82 -13.57
N ILE A 148 -5.68 -6.86 -12.95
CA ILE A 148 -5.16 -8.03 -13.66
C ILE A 148 -6.08 -9.21 -13.33
N ASP A 149 -6.60 -9.84 -14.36
CA ASP A 149 -7.44 -11.02 -14.21
C ASP A 149 -6.60 -12.27 -13.87
N PRO A 150 -7.22 -13.35 -13.37
CA PRO A 150 -6.52 -14.59 -13.06
C PRO A 150 -5.73 -15.17 -14.24
N ASP A 151 -6.21 -14.94 -15.46
CA ASP A 151 -5.58 -15.38 -16.70
C ASP A 151 -4.43 -14.48 -17.16
N GLY A 152 -4.13 -13.42 -16.38
CA GLY A 152 -3.04 -12.48 -16.66
C GLY A 152 -3.41 -11.38 -17.65
N HIS A 153 -4.69 -11.22 -18.00
CA HIS A 153 -5.13 -10.10 -18.82
C HIS A 153 -5.16 -8.80 -17.99
N ILE A 154 -4.60 -7.74 -18.57
CA ILE A 154 -4.58 -6.40 -17.96
C ILE A 154 -5.75 -5.58 -18.53
N ASP A 155 -6.71 -5.24 -17.68
CA ASP A 155 -7.80 -4.33 -18.04
C ASP A 155 -7.27 -2.90 -18.13
N ARG A 156 -7.10 -2.42 -19.34
CA ARG A 156 -6.51 -1.10 -19.63
C ARG A 156 -7.29 0.04 -18.99
N THR A 157 -8.61 0.00 -19.03
CA THR A 157 -9.46 1.04 -18.45
C THR A 157 -9.30 1.12 -16.94
N LYS A 158 -9.26 -0.03 -16.27
CA LYS A 158 -9.01 -0.09 -14.82
C LYS A 158 -7.58 0.31 -14.47
N LEU A 159 -6.59 -0.01 -15.32
CA LEU A 159 -5.21 0.43 -15.14
C LEU A 159 -5.10 1.96 -15.16
N GLU A 160 -5.63 2.61 -16.20
CA GLU A 160 -5.62 4.06 -16.32
C GLU A 160 -6.32 4.75 -15.14
N LYS A 161 -7.46 4.22 -14.74
CA LYS A 161 -8.15 4.67 -13.52
C LYS A 161 -7.29 4.49 -12.27
N ALA A 162 -6.59 3.35 -12.12
CA ALA A 162 -5.71 3.12 -10.98
C ALA A 162 -4.52 4.09 -10.96
N LEU A 163 -3.96 4.43 -12.11
CA LEU A 163 -2.91 5.44 -12.25
C LEU A 163 -3.39 6.82 -11.80
N THR A 164 -4.60 7.23 -12.19
CA THR A 164 -5.24 8.47 -11.73
C THR A 164 -5.39 8.50 -10.19
N TYR A 165 -5.67 7.37 -9.57
CA TYR A 165 -5.71 7.23 -8.11
C TYR A 165 -4.32 6.99 -7.49
N GLY A 166 -3.27 7.19 -8.26
CA GLY A 166 -1.90 7.18 -7.81
C GLY A 166 -1.29 5.77 -7.72
N PHE A 167 -1.77 4.78 -8.44
CA PHE A 167 -1.03 3.54 -8.66
C PHE A 167 0.28 3.87 -9.41
N ALA A 168 1.33 3.08 -9.18
CA ALA A 168 2.59 3.18 -9.91
C ALA A 168 3.32 1.84 -9.84
N ILE A 169 4.23 1.60 -10.75
CA ILE A 169 5.31 0.64 -10.53
C ILE A 169 6.51 1.43 -9.99
N ILE A 170 7.15 0.92 -8.96
CA ILE A 170 8.43 1.47 -8.50
C ILE A 170 9.54 0.61 -9.08
N ARG A 171 10.40 1.26 -9.87
CA ARG A 171 11.68 0.72 -10.31
C ARG A 171 12.73 1.13 -9.28
N TRP A 172 13.43 0.17 -8.73
CA TRP A 172 14.46 0.39 -7.72
C TRP A 172 15.83 0.23 -8.37
N ARG A 173 16.62 1.29 -8.36
CA ARG A 173 18.04 1.23 -8.72
C ARG A 173 18.85 0.95 -7.46
N LEU A 174 19.57 -0.16 -7.46
CA LEU A 174 20.45 -0.53 -6.35
C LEU A 174 21.74 0.28 -6.45
N ASP A 175 22.24 0.78 -5.32
CA ASP A 175 23.56 1.40 -5.30
C ASP A 175 24.63 0.36 -5.58
N GLU A 176 25.69 0.75 -6.31
CA GLU A 176 26.79 -0.15 -6.72
C GLU A 176 27.45 -0.79 -5.49
N GLY A 177 27.55 -2.13 -5.52
CA GLY A 177 28.05 -2.94 -4.41
C GLY A 177 27.06 -3.98 -3.86
N ALA A 178 25.77 -3.88 -4.18
CA ALA A 178 24.74 -4.81 -3.72
C ALA A 178 24.35 -5.89 -4.75
N ALA A 179 24.88 -5.81 -5.96
CA ALA A 179 24.49 -6.69 -7.08
C ALA A 179 25.33 -7.98 -7.17
N ARG A 180 26.29 -8.20 -6.25
CA ARG A 180 27.14 -9.43 -6.23
C ARG A 180 26.69 -10.44 -5.20
#